data_effaf2910432ba95ed5aa054e9eadf5e
#
_entry.id   effaf2910432ba95ed5aa054e9eadf5e
#
_cell.length_a   1.000
_cell.length_b   1.000
_cell.length_c   1.000
_cell.angle_alpha   90.00
_cell.angle_beta   90.00
_cell.angle_gamma   90.00
#
_symmetry.space_group_name_H-M   'P 1'
#
loop_
_entity.id
_entity.type
_entity.pdbx_description
1 polymer ?
#
loop_
_entity_poly.entity_id
_entity_poly.type
_entity_poly.pdbx_seq_one_letter_code
_entity_poly.pdbx_strand_id
1 'polypeptide(L)'
;FAIARKAREQTKHKLCVKKLNKRYQELANTLNAEILNKKERKKHRKERKIKLKKNEKLIKKRIFVLNFQGDIKATAVNSLREEITALIQVATPQDEVVLRLESGGGMIAPYGLAASQLQRLKDKRIPLTVAIDKIAASGGYLMACVGDKILAAPFAIIGSIGVVAQLPNFHRFLKKRDIDFELLTAGEYKRTLTLFGENTSKARKKTQNDLEEVHHLFKSFIQSNRKQVDIKQVATGAHWLAKDALPLNLLDELITSDDYLSHLAASNKAEIYELQYITK
;
A
#
# COMPACT_ATOMS: atom_id res chain seq x y z
N PHE A 1 36.54 22.60 16.32
CA PHE A 1 35.24 23.06 15.79
C PHE A 1 34.86 22.37 14.47
N ALA A 2 35.80 21.93 13.61
CA ALA A 2 35.54 21.24 12.35
C ALA A 2 35.06 19.76 12.52
N ILE A 3 35.49 19.08 13.58
CA ILE A 3 35.15 17.68 13.87
C ILE A 3 33.68 17.54 14.30
N ALA A 4 33.14 18.52 15.05
CA ALA A 4 31.74 18.53 15.49
C ALA A 4 30.72 18.73 14.32
N ARG A 5 31.16 19.31 13.21
CA ARG A 5 30.34 19.52 12.02
C ARG A 5 30.21 18.25 11.16
N LYS A 6 31.25 17.42 11.13
CA LYS A 6 31.27 16.15 10.36
C LYS A 6 30.45 15.02 11.01
N ALA A 7 30.34 15.03 12.35
CA ALA A 7 29.51 14.06 13.08
C ALA A 7 27.98 14.30 12.93
N ARG A 8 27.55 15.44 12.38
CA ARG A 8 26.14 15.78 12.14
C ARG A 8 25.63 15.38 10.77
N GLU A 9 26.47 14.82 9.91
CA GLU A 9 26.12 14.29 8.57
C GLU A 9 25.77 12.81 8.55
N GLN A 10 25.82 12.12 9.70
CA GLN A 10 25.40 10.73 9.78
C GLN A 10 23.88 10.65 9.83
N THR A 11 23.33 10.03 8.76
CA THR A 11 21.93 9.55 8.62
C THR A 11 20.84 10.61 8.82
N LYS A 12 20.67 11.50 7.87
CA LYS A 12 19.46 12.33 7.81
C LYS A 12 18.30 11.52 7.23
N HIS A 13 17.80 10.55 8.01
CA HIS A 13 16.44 10.08 7.83
C HIS A 13 15.51 11.28 8.02
N LYS A 14 14.69 11.60 7.03
CA LYS A 14 13.88 12.81 7.08
C LYS A 14 12.43 12.49 6.72
N LEU A 15 11.54 12.78 7.65
CA LEU A 15 10.12 12.86 7.33
C LEU A 15 9.85 14.19 6.61
N CYS A 16 9.43 14.11 5.35
CA CYS A 16 8.99 15.24 4.54
C CYS A 16 7.47 15.31 4.54
N VAL A 17 6.93 16.51 4.76
CA VAL A 17 5.48 16.75 4.73
C VAL A 17 5.19 17.84 3.70
N LYS A 18 4.32 17.53 2.72
CA LYS A 18 3.91 18.46 1.66
C LYS A 18 2.42 18.74 1.74
N LYS A 19 2.00 20.00 1.75
CA LYS A 19 0.59 20.38 1.72
C LYS A 19 0.06 20.33 0.28
N LEU A 20 -0.73 19.31 -0.08
CA LEU A 20 -1.22 19.09 -1.43
C LEU A 20 -2.21 20.19 -1.87
N ASN A 21 -3.02 20.75 -0.96
CA ASN A 21 -3.89 21.88 -1.30
C ASN A 21 -3.11 23.05 -1.93
N LYS A 22 -1.88 23.30 -1.43
CA LYS A 22 -1.02 24.37 -1.98
C LYS A 22 -0.56 24.01 -3.39
N ARG A 23 -0.12 22.76 -3.61
CA ARG A 23 0.27 22.26 -4.94
C ARG A 23 -0.85 22.39 -5.97
N TYR A 24 -2.08 21.95 -5.62
CA TYR A 24 -3.23 22.07 -6.54
C TYR A 24 -3.54 23.52 -6.87
N GLN A 25 -3.41 24.40 -5.88
CA GLN A 25 -3.58 25.84 -6.09
C GLN A 25 -2.52 26.44 -7.01
N GLU A 26 -1.27 26.05 -6.87
CA GLU A 26 -0.17 26.51 -7.71
C GLU A 26 -0.37 26.08 -9.16
N LEU A 27 -0.76 24.80 -9.41
CA LEU A 27 -1.09 24.30 -10.73
C LEU A 27 -2.24 25.10 -11.38
N ALA A 28 -3.33 25.31 -10.65
CA ALA A 28 -4.46 26.12 -11.13
C ALA A 28 -4.06 27.59 -11.41
N ASN A 29 -3.20 28.17 -10.56
CA ASN A 29 -2.73 29.55 -10.78
C ASN A 29 -1.84 29.65 -12.03
N THR A 30 -0.99 28.65 -12.31
CA THR A 30 -0.16 28.60 -13.51
C THR A 30 -1.03 28.58 -14.76
N LEU A 31 -2.04 27.69 -14.81
CA LEU A 31 -2.99 27.63 -15.92
C LEU A 31 -3.75 28.95 -16.09
N ASN A 32 -4.30 29.49 -15.00
CA ASN A 32 -5.04 30.77 -15.04
C ASN A 32 -4.15 31.94 -15.45
N ALA A 33 -2.85 31.87 -15.22
CA ALA A 33 -1.91 32.91 -15.67
C ALA A 33 -1.76 32.94 -17.19
N GLU A 34 -1.94 31.83 -17.88
CA GLU A 34 -1.88 31.75 -19.34
C GLU A 34 -3.25 32.00 -20.02
N ILE A 35 -4.33 31.53 -19.40
CA ILE A 35 -5.68 31.54 -19.99
C ILE A 35 -6.40 32.86 -19.77
N LEU A 36 -6.30 33.47 -18.56
CA LEU A 36 -7.07 34.64 -18.17
C LEU A 36 -6.35 35.94 -18.51
N ASN A 37 -7.11 36.96 -18.99
CA ASN A 37 -6.60 38.30 -19.14
C ASN A 37 -6.37 39.00 -17.78
N LYS A 38 -5.68 40.15 -17.78
CA LYS A 38 -5.27 40.86 -16.57
C LYS A 38 -6.47 41.27 -15.67
N LYS A 39 -7.62 41.58 -16.25
CA LYS A 39 -8.84 41.99 -15.53
C LYS A 39 -9.48 40.77 -14.84
N GLU A 40 -9.60 39.68 -15.55
CA GLU A 40 -10.14 38.40 -15.05
C GLU A 40 -9.28 37.81 -13.93
N ARG A 41 -7.94 37.81 -14.06
CA ARG A 41 -7.00 37.39 -13.00
C ARG A 41 -7.23 38.16 -11.72
N LYS A 42 -7.43 39.50 -11.81
CA LYS A 42 -7.67 40.37 -10.64
C LYS A 42 -9.01 40.04 -9.97
N LYS A 43 -10.06 39.77 -10.76
CA LYS A 43 -11.40 39.35 -10.27
C LYS A 43 -11.29 37.99 -9.55
N HIS A 44 -10.73 36.99 -10.21
CA HIS A 44 -10.56 35.64 -9.68
C HIS A 44 -9.74 35.63 -8.37
N ARG A 45 -8.67 36.44 -8.29
CA ARG A 45 -7.86 36.58 -7.06
C ARG A 45 -8.65 37.21 -5.90
N LYS A 46 -9.54 38.16 -6.18
CA LYS A 46 -10.42 38.77 -5.17
C LYS A 46 -11.46 37.78 -4.65
N GLU A 47 -12.18 37.13 -5.54
CA GLU A 47 -13.19 36.12 -5.19
C GLU A 47 -12.59 34.98 -4.33
N ARG A 48 -11.41 34.52 -4.70
CA ARG A 48 -10.68 33.52 -3.96
C ARG A 48 -10.29 33.99 -2.56
N LYS A 49 -9.79 35.21 -2.40
CA LYS A 49 -9.48 35.77 -1.07
C LYS A 49 -10.70 35.83 -0.16
N ILE A 50 -11.86 36.18 -0.70
CA ILE A 50 -13.13 36.23 0.04
C ILE A 50 -13.52 34.82 0.47
N LYS A 51 -13.42 33.82 -0.44
CA LYS A 51 -13.74 32.42 -0.17
C LYS A 51 -12.83 31.81 0.90
N LEU A 52 -11.55 32.12 0.88
CA LEU A 52 -10.58 31.67 1.88
C LEU A 52 -10.90 32.26 3.26
N LYS A 53 -11.15 33.56 3.38
CA LYS A 53 -11.51 34.22 4.65
C LYS A 53 -12.81 33.65 5.26
N LYS A 54 -13.80 33.32 4.42
CA LYS A 54 -15.07 32.73 4.88
C LYS A 54 -14.87 31.32 5.46
N ASN A 55 -13.88 30.60 4.97
CA ASN A 55 -13.59 29.20 5.36
C ASN A 55 -12.50 29.08 6.45
N GLU A 56 -11.83 30.15 6.86
CA GLU A 56 -10.80 30.12 7.93
C GLU A 56 -11.36 29.74 9.31
N LYS A 57 -12.66 29.94 9.52
CA LYS A 57 -13.32 29.64 10.82
C LYS A 57 -13.84 28.20 10.96
N LEU A 58 -13.73 27.38 9.90
CA LEU A 58 -14.20 25.99 9.95
C LEU A 58 -13.06 25.08 10.41
N ILE A 59 -13.33 24.22 11.39
CA ILE A 59 -12.44 23.12 11.73
C ILE A 59 -12.32 22.22 10.50
N LYS A 60 -11.12 22.14 9.93
CA LYS A 60 -10.87 21.34 8.73
C LYS A 60 -10.40 19.96 9.14
N LYS A 61 -11.01 18.94 8.53
CA LYS A 61 -10.51 17.57 8.59
C LYS A 61 -9.10 17.52 8.02
N ARG A 62 -8.16 16.84 8.69
CA ARG A 62 -6.83 16.59 8.15
C ARG A 62 -6.84 15.26 7.43
N ILE A 63 -6.28 15.25 6.22
CA ILE A 63 -6.11 14.06 5.39
C ILE A 63 -4.61 13.82 5.25
N PHE A 64 -4.14 12.67 5.67
CA PHE A 64 -2.74 12.28 5.56
C PHE A 64 -2.59 11.29 4.41
N VAL A 65 -1.83 11.64 3.39
CA VAL A 65 -1.58 10.79 2.22
C VAL A 65 -0.26 10.07 2.38
N LEU A 66 -0.30 8.76 2.32
CA LEU A 66 0.84 7.86 2.27
C LEU A 66 0.93 7.22 0.89
N ASN A 67 2.13 6.90 0.44
CA ASN A 67 2.35 6.22 -0.84
C ASN A 67 3.11 4.92 -0.60
N PHE A 68 2.60 3.82 -1.14
CA PHE A 68 3.27 2.53 -1.06
C PHE A 68 3.38 1.92 -2.46
N GLN A 69 4.61 1.87 -2.99
CA GLN A 69 4.97 1.10 -4.16
C GLN A 69 5.68 -0.17 -3.72
N GLY A 70 5.00 -1.31 -3.88
CA GLY A 70 5.50 -2.60 -3.42
C GLY A 70 6.28 -3.35 -4.48
N ASP A 71 7.52 -3.71 -4.17
CA ASP A 71 8.31 -4.72 -4.86
C ASP A 71 8.09 -6.12 -4.23
N ILE A 72 8.73 -7.16 -4.77
CA ILE A 72 8.63 -8.54 -4.25
C ILE A 72 8.99 -8.63 -2.75
N LYS A 73 9.93 -7.81 -2.29
CA LYS A 73 10.40 -7.79 -0.88
C LYS A 73 9.65 -6.78 -0.01
N ALA A 74 8.67 -6.05 -0.58
CA ALA A 74 7.96 -4.96 0.09
C ALA A 74 8.92 -3.94 0.77
N THR A 75 10.00 -3.56 0.09
CA THR A 75 11.06 -2.71 0.69
C THR A 75 10.52 -1.37 1.20
N ALA A 76 9.44 -0.85 0.60
CA ALA A 76 8.74 0.35 1.05
C ALA A 76 8.15 0.24 2.48
N VAL A 77 8.05 -0.96 3.06
CA VAL A 77 7.55 -1.16 4.43
C VAL A 77 8.41 -0.42 5.46
N ASN A 78 9.70 -0.25 5.20
CA ASN A 78 10.59 0.46 6.12
C ASN A 78 10.20 1.94 6.26
N SER A 79 9.89 2.62 5.16
CA SER A 79 9.38 4.00 5.18
C SER A 79 7.97 4.07 5.76
N LEU A 80 7.09 3.16 5.36
CA LEU A 80 5.71 3.10 5.86
C LEU A 80 5.64 2.99 7.39
N ARG A 81 6.53 2.21 8.01
CA ARG A 81 6.63 2.08 9.48
C ARG A 81 6.90 3.41 10.17
N GLU A 82 7.84 4.18 9.65
CA GLU A 82 8.22 5.49 10.20
C GLU A 82 7.10 6.52 9.98
N GLU A 83 6.50 6.52 8.79
CA GLU A 83 5.39 7.40 8.44
C GLU A 83 4.18 7.15 9.35
N ILE A 84 3.77 5.90 9.52
CA ILE A 84 2.66 5.53 10.41
C ILE A 84 3.02 5.84 11.87
N THR A 85 4.25 5.56 12.31
CA THR A 85 4.68 5.85 13.66
C THR A 85 4.61 7.35 13.96
N ALA A 86 5.05 8.21 13.04
CA ALA A 86 4.93 9.65 13.18
C ALA A 86 3.45 10.10 13.16
N LEU A 87 2.65 9.52 12.25
CA LEU A 87 1.25 9.88 12.06
C LEU A 87 0.41 9.60 13.29
N ILE A 88 0.53 8.43 13.91
CA ILE A 88 -0.25 8.05 15.11
C ILE A 88 0.07 8.90 16.34
N GLN A 89 1.15 9.70 16.34
CA GLN A 89 1.43 10.65 17.43
C GLN A 89 0.58 11.92 17.32
N VAL A 90 0.05 12.23 16.13
CA VAL A 90 -0.63 13.51 15.87
C VAL A 90 -2.03 13.37 15.32
N ALA A 91 -2.34 12.24 14.67
CA ALA A 91 -3.65 11.99 14.07
C ALA A 91 -4.68 11.60 15.14
N THR A 92 -5.92 11.96 14.89
CA THR A 92 -7.09 11.70 15.73
C THR A 92 -8.16 10.95 14.93
N PRO A 93 -9.20 10.38 15.54
CA PRO A 93 -10.30 9.73 14.83
C PRO A 93 -11.11 10.64 13.88
N GLN A 94 -10.96 11.96 13.98
CA GLN A 94 -11.58 12.93 13.05
C GLN A 94 -10.79 13.10 11.75
N ASP A 95 -9.54 12.70 11.76
CA ASP A 95 -8.67 12.75 10.59
C ASP A 95 -8.90 11.52 9.69
N GLU A 96 -8.22 11.47 8.56
CA GLU A 96 -8.25 10.33 7.65
C GLU A 96 -6.88 10.09 7.07
N VAL A 97 -6.52 8.83 6.90
CA VAL A 97 -5.34 8.40 6.15
C VAL A 97 -5.80 7.89 4.79
N VAL A 98 -5.19 8.39 3.73
CA VAL A 98 -5.34 7.86 2.37
C VAL A 98 -4.04 7.20 1.97
N LEU A 99 -4.06 5.89 1.80
CA LEU A 99 -2.94 5.13 1.26
C LEU A 99 -3.11 4.97 -0.24
N ARG A 100 -2.23 5.57 -1.03
CA ARG A 100 -2.09 5.24 -2.45
C ARG A 100 -1.24 3.97 -2.55
N LEU A 101 -1.87 2.89 -2.95
CA LEU A 101 -1.27 1.56 -3.00
C LEU A 101 -1.07 1.10 -4.43
N GLU A 102 0.15 0.72 -4.77
CA GLU A 102 0.49 0.06 -6.04
C GLU A 102 1.38 -1.15 -5.73
N SER A 103 0.84 -2.37 -5.84
CA SER A 103 1.62 -3.58 -5.58
C SER A 103 0.98 -4.84 -6.18
N GLY A 104 1.79 -5.62 -6.89
CA GLY A 104 1.43 -6.97 -7.32
C GLY A 104 1.59 -8.04 -6.23
N GLY A 105 2.03 -7.66 -5.03
CA GLY A 105 2.36 -8.59 -3.96
C GLY A 105 3.80 -9.09 -3.99
N GLY A 106 4.10 -10.12 -3.21
CA GLY A 106 5.44 -10.67 -3.07
C GLY A 106 5.59 -11.58 -1.85
N MET A 107 6.72 -11.48 -1.16
CA MET A 107 7.04 -12.34 -0.02
C MET A 107 6.06 -12.14 1.15
N ILE A 108 5.59 -13.25 1.70
CA ILE A 108 4.54 -13.29 2.72
C ILE A 108 4.89 -12.44 3.96
N ALA A 109 6.06 -12.65 4.55
CA ALA A 109 6.42 -11.99 5.80
C ALA A 109 6.56 -10.45 5.67
N PRO A 110 7.21 -9.88 4.63
CA PRO A 110 7.25 -8.43 4.43
C PRO A 110 5.87 -7.80 4.18
N TYR A 111 5.01 -8.44 3.38
CA TYR A 111 3.65 -7.95 3.13
C TYR A 111 2.75 -8.10 4.36
N GLY A 112 2.90 -9.19 5.12
CA GLY A 112 2.25 -9.34 6.41
C GLY A 112 2.64 -8.23 7.39
N LEU A 113 3.93 -7.87 7.43
CA LEU A 113 4.40 -6.73 8.22
C LEU A 113 3.78 -5.41 7.74
N ALA A 114 3.71 -5.18 6.42
CA ALA A 114 3.10 -3.98 5.86
C ALA A 114 1.60 -3.87 6.23
N ALA A 115 0.85 -4.95 6.10
CA ALA A 115 -0.55 -5.01 6.52
C ALA A 115 -0.70 -4.76 8.04
N SER A 116 0.18 -5.32 8.86
CA SER A 116 0.21 -5.08 10.30
C SER A 116 0.50 -3.62 10.66
N GLN A 117 1.32 -2.90 9.86
CA GLN A 117 1.50 -1.47 10.07
C GLN A 117 0.20 -0.69 9.83
N LEU A 118 -0.55 -1.03 8.80
CA LEU A 118 -1.85 -0.39 8.53
C LEU A 118 -2.87 -0.71 9.63
N GLN A 119 -2.84 -1.92 10.21
CA GLN A 119 -3.69 -2.29 11.33
C GLN A 119 -3.52 -1.35 12.54
N ARG A 120 -2.31 -0.82 12.78
CA ARG A 120 -2.06 0.16 13.86
C ARG A 120 -2.93 1.42 13.74
N LEU A 121 -3.31 1.82 12.51
CA LEU A 121 -4.24 2.95 12.30
C LEU A 121 -5.65 2.60 12.78
N LYS A 122 -6.14 1.39 12.44
CA LYS A 122 -7.44 0.90 12.91
C LYS A 122 -7.50 0.79 14.43
N ASP A 123 -6.44 0.26 15.06
CA ASP A 123 -6.33 0.14 16.52
C ASP A 123 -6.45 1.51 17.21
N LYS A 124 -6.00 2.58 16.53
CA LYS A 124 -6.16 3.97 16.96
C LYS A 124 -7.45 4.62 16.48
N ARG A 125 -8.34 3.87 15.81
CA ARG A 125 -9.60 4.35 15.23
C ARG A 125 -9.41 5.51 14.24
N ILE A 126 -8.28 5.54 13.55
CA ILE A 126 -8.00 6.52 12.50
C ILE A 126 -8.53 5.93 11.19
N PRO A 127 -9.53 6.54 10.54
CA PRO A 127 -10.08 6.07 9.28
C PRO A 127 -9.01 5.90 8.21
N LEU A 128 -9.00 4.73 7.55
CA LEU A 128 -8.07 4.39 6.48
C LEU A 128 -8.82 4.17 5.16
N THR A 129 -8.55 5.01 4.19
CA THR A 129 -8.97 4.82 2.79
C THR A 129 -7.79 4.32 1.98
N VAL A 130 -7.95 3.21 1.27
CA VAL A 130 -6.92 2.68 0.35
C VAL A 130 -7.35 2.99 -1.07
N ALA A 131 -6.51 3.69 -1.82
CA ALA A 131 -6.74 4.05 -3.22
C ALA A 131 -5.78 3.29 -4.14
N ILE A 132 -6.34 2.58 -5.12
CA ILE A 132 -5.65 1.67 -6.03
C ILE A 132 -5.83 2.16 -7.46
N ASP A 133 -4.83 2.83 -8.01
CA ASP A 133 -4.93 3.36 -9.38
C ASP A 133 -4.54 2.32 -10.45
N LYS A 134 -3.68 1.34 -10.11
CA LYS A 134 -3.19 0.36 -11.07
C LYS A 134 -3.33 -1.09 -10.61
N ILE A 135 -2.83 -1.44 -9.44
CA ILE A 135 -2.80 -2.83 -8.96
C ILE A 135 -2.71 -2.91 -7.44
N ALA A 136 -3.54 -3.79 -6.86
CA ALA A 136 -3.35 -4.34 -5.53
C ALA A 136 -3.71 -5.83 -5.55
N ALA A 137 -2.72 -6.67 -5.77
CA ALA A 137 -2.89 -8.11 -5.93
C ALA A 137 -2.07 -8.89 -4.90
N SER A 138 -2.53 -10.08 -4.50
CA SER A 138 -1.82 -10.95 -3.55
C SER A 138 -1.46 -10.19 -2.26
N GLY A 139 -0.17 -10.09 -1.89
CA GLY A 139 0.28 -9.27 -0.76
C GLY A 139 -0.16 -7.82 -0.81
N GLY A 140 -0.34 -7.25 -2.02
CA GLY A 140 -0.94 -5.92 -2.20
C GLY A 140 -2.39 -5.88 -1.73
N TYR A 141 -3.19 -6.90 -2.03
CA TYR A 141 -4.56 -6.98 -1.55
C TYR A 141 -4.63 -7.29 -0.04
N LEU A 142 -3.66 -8.05 0.50
CA LEU A 142 -3.51 -8.23 1.95
C LEU A 142 -3.36 -6.88 2.68
N MET A 143 -2.67 -5.92 2.08
CA MET A 143 -2.61 -4.54 2.60
C MET A 143 -3.92 -3.79 2.37
N ALA A 144 -4.48 -3.88 1.16
CA ALA A 144 -5.68 -3.15 0.78
C ALA A 144 -6.89 -3.48 1.66
N CYS A 145 -7.07 -4.76 1.99
CA CYS A 145 -8.22 -5.23 2.77
C CYS A 145 -8.29 -4.67 4.20
N VAL A 146 -7.20 -4.09 4.72
CA VAL A 146 -7.17 -3.40 6.02
C VAL A 146 -7.95 -2.09 5.97
N GLY A 147 -8.10 -1.46 4.79
CA GLY A 147 -8.82 -0.20 4.62
C GLY A 147 -10.28 -0.29 5.05
N ASP A 148 -10.75 0.77 5.73
CA ASP A 148 -12.17 0.95 6.01
C ASP A 148 -12.94 1.24 4.72
N LYS A 149 -12.28 1.87 3.75
CA LYS A 149 -12.77 2.12 2.40
C LYS A 149 -11.67 1.79 1.38
N ILE A 150 -12.04 1.09 0.31
CA ILE A 150 -11.16 0.75 -0.81
C ILE A 150 -11.70 1.40 -2.07
N LEU A 151 -10.90 2.25 -2.68
CA LEU A 151 -11.16 2.93 -3.93
C LEU A 151 -10.29 2.31 -5.02
N ALA A 152 -10.80 2.20 -6.24
CA ALA A 152 -9.97 1.75 -7.35
C ALA A 152 -10.33 2.43 -8.66
N ALA A 153 -9.34 2.69 -9.50
CA ALA A 153 -9.57 3.07 -10.90
C ALA A 153 -10.21 1.88 -11.66
N PRO A 154 -11.09 2.12 -12.65
CA PRO A 154 -11.89 1.05 -13.27
C PRO A 154 -11.09 -0.14 -13.85
N PHE A 155 -9.87 0.12 -14.31
CA PHE A 155 -8.96 -0.89 -14.89
C PHE A 155 -7.88 -1.38 -13.92
N ALA A 156 -7.90 -0.97 -12.66
CA ALA A 156 -6.97 -1.48 -11.67
C ALA A 156 -7.15 -2.99 -11.46
N ILE A 157 -6.05 -3.70 -11.27
CA ILE A 157 -6.05 -5.16 -11.02
C ILE A 157 -6.19 -5.40 -9.52
N ILE A 158 -7.20 -6.19 -9.13
CA ILE A 158 -7.55 -6.47 -7.74
C ILE A 158 -7.62 -7.99 -7.52
N GLY A 159 -7.23 -8.47 -6.35
CA GLY A 159 -7.42 -9.88 -5.96
C GLY A 159 -6.13 -10.68 -5.95
N SER A 160 -6.04 -11.77 -6.75
CA SER A 160 -4.94 -12.75 -6.66
C SER A 160 -4.73 -13.25 -5.23
N ILE A 161 -5.86 -13.61 -4.58
CA ILE A 161 -5.88 -14.11 -3.19
C ILE A 161 -5.49 -15.58 -3.23
N GLY A 162 -4.19 -15.81 -3.17
CA GLY A 162 -3.60 -17.13 -3.26
C GLY A 162 -2.14 -17.11 -2.86
N VAL A 163 -1.53 -18.30 -2.76
CA VAL A 163 -0.12 -18.48 -2.41
C VAL A 163 0.53 -19.40 -3.43
N VAL A 164 1.71 -19.05 -3.88
CA VAL A 164 2.47 -19.84 -4.85
C VAL A 164 3.91 -20.00 -4.39
N ALA A 165 4.46 -21.20 -4.58
CA ALA A 165 5.88 -21.46 -4.51
C ALA A 165 6.37 -22.08 -5.81
N GLN A 166 7.40 -21.51 -6.41
CA GLN A 166 8.02 -22.00 -7.62
C GLN A 166 9.49 -22.30 -7.37
N LEU A 167 9.88 -23.54 -7.65
CA LEU A 167 11.25 -23.99 -7.46
C LEU A 167 11.65 -24.90 -8.64
N PRO A 168 12.60 -24.53 -9.49
CA PRO A 168 13.17 -25.46 -10.45
C PRO A 168 13.94 -26.56 -9.71
N ASN A 169 13.95 -27.79 -10.25
CA ASN A 169 14.72 -28.87 -9.67
C ASN A 169 15.64 -29.50 -10.71
N PHE A 170 16.93 -29.42 -10.47
CA PHE A 170 18.00 -29.91 -11.35
C PHE A 170 18.56 -31.29 -10.93
N HIS A 171 17.99 -31.96 -9.92
CA HIS A 171 18.50 -33.25 -9.42
C HIS A 171 18.71 -34.25 -10.54
N ARG A 172 17.72 -34.47 -11.43
CA ARG A 172 17.84 -35.44 -12.51
C ARG A 172 18.91 -35.09 -13.54
N PHE A 173 19.16 -33.79 -13.76
CA PHE A 173 20.22 -33.33 -14.65
C PHE A 173 21.60 -33.61 -14.09
N LEU A 174 21.82 -33.36 -12.80
CA LEU A 174 23.07 -33.66 -12.11
C LEU A 174 23.35 -35.18 -12.09
N LYS A 175 22.34 -35.95 -11.75
CA LYS A 175 22.43 -37.43 -11.70
C LYS A 175 22.84 -38.04 -13.06
N LYS A 176 22.33 -37.52 -14.18
CA LYS A 176 22.72 -37.93 -15.54
C LYS A 176 24.17 -37.56 -15.92
N ARG A 177 24.84 -36.74 -15.13
CA ARG A 177 26.21 -36.28 -15.32
C ARG A 177 27.15 -36.85 -14.27
N ASP A 178 26.70 -37.87 -13.51
CA ASP A 178 27.45 -38.51 -12.42
C ASP A 178 27.93 -37.48 -11.37
N ILE A 179 27.12 -36.43 -11.14
CA ILE A 179 27.34 -35.41 -10.11
C ILE A 179 26.41 -35.68 -8.93
N ASP A 180 26.98 -36.00 -7.82
CA ASP A 180 26.22 -36.14 -6.56
C ASP A 180 26.10 -34.80 -5.87
N PHE A 181 24.94 -34.60 -5.23
CA PHE A 181 24.66 -33.43 -4.41
C PHE A 181 24.30 -33.91 -2.99
N GLU A 182 25.15 -33.60 -2.05
CA GLU A 182 24.92 -33.93 -0.65
C GLU A 182 24.27 -32.76 0.10
N LEU A 183 23.18 -33.05 0.79
CA LEU A 183 22.49 -32.11 1.64
C LEU A 183 22.35 -32.68 3.05
N LEU A 184 23.17 -32.18 3.95
CA LEU A 184 23.13 -32.56 5.36
C LEU A 184 22.29 -31.54 6.14
N THR A 185 21.28 -32.03 6.86
CA THR A 185 20.40 -31.15 7.67
C THR A 185 20.18 -31.77 9.04
N ALA A 186 20.03 -30.91 10.05
CA ALA A 186 19.50 -31.29 11.35
C ALA A 186 18.09 -30.69 11.48
N GLY A 187 17.12 -31.55 11.85
CA GLY A 187 15.69 -31.20 11.85
C GLY A 187 14.99 -31.66 10.58
N GLU A 188 13.94 -32.49 10.75
CA GLU A 188 13.24 -33.20 9.67
C GLU A 188 12.76 -32.29 8.54
N TYR A 189 12.30 -31.06 8.87
CA TYR A 189 11.72 -30.10 7.90
C TYR A 189 12.60 -28.87 7.67
N LYS A 190 13.91 -28.94 7.99
CA LYS A 190 14.85 -27.83 7.79
C LYS A 190 14.96 -27.44 6.32
N ARG A 191 14.87 -28.43 5.43
CA ARG A 191 14.78 -28.27 3.98
C ARG A 191 13.78 -29.29 3.43
N THR A 192 12.65 -28.81 2.91
CA THR A 192 11.64 -29.68 2.31
C THR A 192 11.89 -29.84 0.82
N LEU A 193 11.82 -28.76 0.04
CA LEU A 193 12.16 -28.76 -1.38
C LEU A 193 13.55 -28.13 -1.60
N THR A 194 14.29 -28.69 -2.54
CA THR A 194 15.65 -28.25 -2.91
C THR A 194 15.79 -28.08 -4.42
N LEU A 195 16.76 -27.28 -4.83
CA LEU A 195 17.10 -27.07 -6.24
C LEU A 195 17.84 -28.26 -6.86
N PHE A 196 18.72 -28.93 -6.08
CA PHE A 196 19.66 -29.90 -6.60
C PHE A 196 19.48 -31.31 -6.02
N GLY A 197 18.98 -31.42 -4.80
CA GLY A 197 18.69 -32.70 -4.17
C GLY A 197 17.34 -33.27 -4.63
N GLU A 198 17.12 -34.53 -4.25
CA GLU A 198 15.87 -35.22 -4.52
C GLU A 198 14.71 -34.62 -3.73
N ASN A 199 13.63 -34.28 -4.41
CA ASN A 199 12.38 -33.80 -3.81
C ASN A 199 11.43 -35.01 -3.65
N THR A 200 11.35 -35.55 -2.44
CA THR A 200 10.51 -36.72 -2.13
C THR A 200 9.02 -36.36 -2.09
N SER A 201 8.13 -37.35 -2.22
CA SER A 201 6.69 -37.18 -2.07
C SER A 201 6.32 -36.62 -0.70
N LYS A 202 7.01 -37.00 0.37
CA LYS A 202 6.82 -36.48 1.73
C LYS A 202 7.16 -34.99 1.80
N ALA A 203 8.29 -34.59 1.22
CA ALA A 203 8.71 -33.19 1.15
C ALA A 203 7.72 -32.31 0.36
N ARG A 204 7.22 -32.82 -0.78
CA ARG A 204 6.19 -32.10 -1.58
C ARG A 204 4.89 -31.93 -0.78
N LYS A 205 4.41 -32.98 -0.12
CA LYS A 205 3.21 -32.93 0.72
C LYS A 205 3.36 -31.93 1.87
N LYS A 206 4.51 -31.92 2.54
CA LYS A 206 4.77 -30.93 3.61
C LYS A 206 4.74 -29.50 3.07
N THR A 207 5.41 -29.23 1.95
CA THR A 207 5.40 -27.89 1.33
C THR A 207 3.99 -27.48 0.89
N GLN A 208 3.19 -28.41 0.34
CA GLN A 208 1.80 -28.14 -0.02
C GLN A 208 0.97 -27.75 1.21
N ASN A 209 1.09 -28.49 2.30
CA ASN A 209 0.40 -28.17 3.55
C ASN A 209 0.81 -26.79 4.08
N ASP A 210 2.09 -26.44 4.01
CA ASP A 210 2.58 -25.12 4.44
C ASP A 210 1.94 -23.98 3.58
N LEU A 211 1.79 -24.18 2.28
CA LEU A 211 1.10 -23.23 1.40
C LEU A 211 -0.37 -23.11 1.76
N GLU A 212 -1.05 -24.22 2.06
CA GLU A 212 -2.46 -24.23 2.46
C GLU A 212 -2.69 -23.52 3.80
N GLU A 213 -1.79 -23.71 4.78
CA GLU A 213 -1.81 -23.00 6.05
C GLU A 213 -1.69 -21.49 5.84
N VAL A 214 -0.73 -21.06 5.02
CA VAL A 214 -0.57 -19.62 4.69
C VAL A 214 -1.80 -19.09 3.96
N HIS A 215 -2.35 -19.84 3.01
CA HIS A 215 -3.56 -19.43 2.30
C HIS A 215 -4.76 -19.33 3.24
N HIS A 216 -4.86 -20.23 4.23
CA HIS A 216 -5.90 -20.15 5.26
C HIS A 216 -5.75 -18.88 6.10
N LEU A 217 -4.54 -18.55 6.55
CA LEU A 217 -4.28 -17.30 7.28
C LEU A 217 -4.64 -16.07 6.44
N PHE A 218 -4.31 -16.06 5.16
CA PHE A 218 -4.65 -14.97 4.25
C PHE A 218 -6.18 -14.80 4.15
N LYS A 219 -6.92 -15.89 3.92
CA LYS A 219 -8.39 -15.88 3.90
C LYS A 219 -8.99 -15.36 5.19
N SER A 220 -8.52 -15.84 6.33
CA SER A 220 -9.00 -15.41 7.65
C SER A 220 -8.72 -13.93 7.90
N PHE A 221 -7.56 -13.43 7.48
CA PHE A 221 -7.23 -12.01 7.60
C PHE A 221 -8.13 -11.13 6.76
N ILE A 222 -8.45 -11.52 5.51
CA ILE A 222 -9.40 -10.79 4.67
C ILE A 222 -10.78 -10.79 5.31
N GLN A 223 -11.28 -11.94 5.75
CA GLN A 223 -12.61 -12.04 6.38
C GLN A 223 -12.75 -11.18 7.64
N SER A 224 -11.68 -11.08 8.45
CA SER A 224 -11.69 -10.23 9.65
C SER A 224 -11.80 -8.74 9.33
N ASN A 225 -11.26 -8.31 8.20
CA ASN A 225 -11.26 -6.91 7.77
C ASN A 225 -12.41 -6.56 6.81
N ARG A 226 -12.86 -7.51 5.97
CA ARG A 226 -13.86 -7.35 4.91
C ARG A 226 -14.94 -8.42 5.04
N LYS A 227 -15.83 -8.27 6.02
CA LYS A 227 -16.88 -9.26 6.35
C LYS A 227 -17.87 -9.50 5.22
N GLN A 228 -18.05 -8.52 4.33
CA GLN A 228 -18.97 -8.57 3.19
C GLN A 228 -18.44 -9.40 2.00
N VAL A 229 -17.15 -9.79 2.01
CA VAL A 229 -16.52 -10.56 0.93
C VAL A 229 -16.86 -12.05 1.07
N ASP A 230 -17.39 -12.67 0.03
CA ASP A 230 -17.46 -14.14 -0.04
C ASP A 230 -16.08 -14.72 -0.36
N ILE A 231 -15.39 -15.13 0.70
CA ILE A 231 -14.02 -15.61 0.61
C ILE A 231 -13.89 -16.87 -0.25
N LYS A 232 -14.94 -17.70 -0.33
CA LYS A 232 -14.92 -18.92 -1.14
C LYS A 232 -14.90 -18.59 -2.65
N GLN A 233 -15.58 -17.54 -3.02
CA GLN A 233 -15.65 -17.07 -4.41
C GLN A 233 -14.34 -16.41 -4.85
N VAL A 234 -13.71 -15.62 -3.97
CA VAL A 234 -12.59 -14.75 -4.37
C VAL A 234 -11.21 -15.30 -4.04
N ALA A 235 -11.09 -16.26 -3.10
CA ALA A 235 -9.79 -16.80 -2.69
C ALA A 235 -9.33 -18.00 -3.51
N THR A 236 -9.45 -17.89 -4.83
CA THR A 236 -9.06 -18.93 -5.80
C THR A 236 -7.70 -18.68 -6.45
N GLY A 237 -7.05 -17.55 -6.13
CA GLY A 237 -5.86 -17.08 -6.81
C GLY A 237 -6.16 -16.24 -8.07
N ALA A 238 -7.42 -16.14 -8.46
CA ALA A 238 -7.83 -15.28 -9.58
C ALA A 238 -7.69 -13.79 -9.24
N HIS A 239 -7.59 -12.96 -10.28
CA HIS A 239 -7.63 -11.51 -10.20
C HIS A 239 -8.69 -10.95 -11.13
N TRP A 240 -9.13 -9.74 -10.86
CA TRP A 240 -10.19 -9.06 -11.59
C TRP A 240 -9.77 -7.62 -11.88
N LEU A 241 -10.34 -7.05 -12.94
CA LEU A 241 -10.35 -5.59 -13.07
C LEU A 241 -11.29 -5.01 -11.99
N ALA A 242 -10.99 -3.81 -11.51
CA ALA A 242 -11.74 -3.18 -10.41
C ALA A 242 -13.25 -3.12 -10.70
N LYS A 243 -13.65 -2.89 -11.97
CA LYS A 243 -15.06 -2.92 -12.39
C LYS A 243 -15.73 -4.25 -12.07
N ASP A 244 -15.03 -5.37 -12.28
CA ASP A 244 -15.54 -6.73 -12.04
C ASP A 244 -15.34 -7.16 -10.58
N ALA A 245 -14.40 -6.54 -9.87
CA ALA A 245 -14.13 -6.77 -8.46
C ALA A 245 -15.12 -6.05 -7.53
N LEU A 246 -15.77 -4.96 -8.00
CA LEU A 246 -16.76 -4.20 -7.23
C LEU A 246 -17.96 -5.06 -6.80
N PRO A 247 -18.65 -5.81 -7.68
CA PRO A 247 -19.78 -6.67 -7.28
C PRO A 247 -19.35 -7.84 -6.38
N LEU A 248 -18.05 -8.16 -6.32
CA LEU A 248 -17.48 -9.14 -5.39
C LEU A 248 -17.14 -8.55 -4.02
N ASN A 249 -17.45 -7.28 -3.78
CA ASN A 249 -17.15 -6.53 -2.56
C ASN A 249 -15.63 -6.43 -2.22
N LEU A 250 -14.76 -6.64 -3.21
CA LEU A 250 -13.32 -6.51 -3.05
C LEU A 250 -12.88 -5.04 -2.95
N LEU A 251 -13.72 -4.11 -3.39
CA LEU A 251 -13.58 -2.66 -3.24
C LEU A 251 -14.95 -2.01 -3.04
N ASP A 252 -14.97 -0.73 -2.70
CA ASP A 252 -16.18 0.00 -2.30
C ASP A 252 -16.63 1.03 -3.35
N GLU A 253 -15.71 1.59 -4.14
CA GLU A 253 -16.03 2.64 -5.10
C GLU A 253 -15.03 2.68 -6.26
N LEU A 254 -15.55 2.94 -7.47
CA LEU A 254 -14.72 3.14 -8.68
C LEU A 254 -14.41 4.62 -8.84
N ILE A 255 -13.22 5.01 -8.40
CA ILE A 255 -12.70 6.38 -8.49
C ILE A 255 -11.18 6.36 -8.42
N THR A 256 -10.49 7.28 -9.12
CA THR A 256 -9.04 7.44 -9.02
C THR A 256 -8.64 8.13 -7.72
N SER A 257 -7.41 7.89 -7.25
CA SER A 257 -6.87 8.61 -6.10
C SER A 257 -6.82 10.12 -6.33
N ASP A 258 -6.57 10.54 -7.58
CA ASP A 258 -6.51 11.95 -7.95
C ASP A 258 -7.88 12.63 -7.86
N ASP A 259 -8.94 11.98 -8.37
CA ASP A 259 -10.31 12.51 -8.27
C ASP A 259 -10.75 12.59 -6.81
N TYR A 260 -10.52 11.53 -6.04
CA TYR A 260 -10.87 11.52 -4.62
C TYR A 260 -10.21 12.67 -3.85
N LEU A 261 -8.89 12.83 -3.99
CA LEU A 261 -8.15 13.90 -3.31
C LEU A 261 -8.51 15.30 -3.85
N SER A 262 -8.77 15.41 -5.15
CA SER A 262 -9.20 16.69 -5.76
C SER A 262 -10.57 17.13 -5.25
N HIS A 263 -11.53 16.21 -5.11
CA HIS A 263 -12.84 16.49 -4.53
C HIS A 263 -12.73 16.94 -3.07
N LEU A 264 -11.88 16.25 -2.27
CA LEU A 264 -11.62 16.65 -0.88
C LEU A 264 -10.99 18.05 -0.80
N ALA A 265 -10.03 18.36 -1.68
CA ALA A 265 -9.38 19.67 -1.73
C ALA A 265 -10.35 20.78 -2.17
N ALA A 266 -11.19 20.51 -3.18
CA ALA A 266 -12.16 21.49 -3.73
C ALA A 266 -13.25 21.85 -2.72
N SER A 267 -13.64 20.94 -1.84
CA SER A 267 -14.63 21.19 -0.79
C SER A 267 -14.18 22.26 0.21
N ASN A 268 -12.90 22.59 0.28
CA ASN A 268 -12.25 23.45 1.28
C ASN A 268 -12.48 23.03 2.74
N LYS A 269 -13.02 21.82 2.96
CA LYS A 269 -13.29 21.24 4.29
C LYS A 269 -12.14 20.39 4.81
N ALA A 270 -11.14 20.10 3.94
CA ALA A 270 -10.01 19.27 4.28
C ALA A 270 -8.67 19.95 4.02
N GLU A 271 -7.70 19.69 4.89
CA GLU A 271 -6.29 19.98 4.68
C GLU A 271 -5.56 18.67 4.39
N ILE A 272 -4.90 18.59 3.24
CA ILE A 272 -4.29 17.37 2.73
C ILE A 272 -2.78 17.48 2.83
N TYR A 273 -2.17 16.54 3.54
CA TYR A 273 -0.74 16.46 3.80
C TYR A 273 -0.19 15.15 3.26
N GLU A 274 0.70 15.20 2.30
CA GLU A 274 1.45 14.04 1.82
C GLU A 274 2.69 13.86 2.69
N LEU A 275 2.86 12.67 3.25
CA LEU A 275 4.00 12.28 4.04
C LEU A 275 4.94 11.42 3.20
N GLN A 276 6.24 11.59 3.36
CA GLN A 276 7.25 10.76 2.75
C GLN A 276 8.46 10.65 3.67
N TYR A 277 8.77 9.44 4.10
CA TYR A 277 9.99 9.17 4.85
C TYR A 277 11.12 8.78 3.90
N ILE A 278 12.17 9.60 3.86
CA ILE A 278 13.32 9.41 2.97
C ILE A 278 14.43 8.74 3.77
N THR A 279 14.79 7.54 3.38
CA THR A 279 16.02 6.86 3.80
C THR A 279 17.13 7.25 2.81
N LYS A 280 18.25 7.76 3.30
CA LYS A 280 19.46 7.98 2.48
C LYS A 280 20.26 6.68 2.40
#